data_aa6d1f148452c1cf5027e932f7401383
#
_entry.id   aa6d1f148452c1cf5027e932f7401383
#
_cell.length_a   1.000
_cell.length_b   1.000
_cell.length_c   1.000
_cell.angle_alpha   90.00
_cell.angle_beta   90.00
_cell.angle_gamma   90.00
#
_symmetry.space_group_name_H-M   'P 1'
#
loop_
_entity.id
_entity.type
_entity.pdbx_description
1 polymer ?
#
loop_
_entity_poly.entity_id
_entity_poly.type
_entity_poly.pdbx_seq_one_letter_code
_entity_poly.pdbx_strand_id
1 'polypeptide(L)'
;MEWLDWRRWSKRTIGVLAALVLLLIGAVVWFRSAAGRPQYRTAPVERGEIAATVSASGTLNAVITVQVGSQISGKIKNLYADFNSRVEKGQLIARIDPDTFEAKVNQAKAEVDNAKVAVKDAKIKRDSRAALFQEGGTSQEEWDSAQASYDSAAARLEAALAALRAAQVDLDRTYINAPVNGVVIARNVDVGQTVAASLQAPILFLIAEDLKKMQVDTNVDEADISRIQVGQQTSFTVDAFPGEVFEGQVVQIRQAPIVQQNVVTYNVVVAVVNPELKLKPGLTANVRILVDRREGVLKVPNAALRFKPPSPDGEPLAAQEKTRGPSQIWILDDGRLSGVAVKLGLSDEYFTEVLEGDVKEGQSVVVGLGTRDGSRRSQQGSGPFPRPRGPRF
;
A
#
# COMPACT_ATOMS: atom_id res chain seq x y z
N MET A 1 21.39 -13.05 -85.73
CA MET A 1 21.63 -11.62 -85.55
C MET A 1 20.81 -10.85 -86.53
N GLU A 2 19.56 -10.61 -86.23
CA GLU A 2 18.70 -9.80 -87.11
C GLU A 2 18.44 -8.47 -86.43
N TRP A 3 18.93 -7.43 -87.07
CA TRP A 3 18.75 -6.04 -86.67
C TRP A 3 17.34 -5.63 -87.04
N LEU A 4 16.57 -5.18 -85.94
CA LEU A 4 15.24 -4.59 -86.16
C LEU A 4 15.32 -3.33 -86.99
N ASP A 5 14.70 -3.44 -88.21
CA ASP A 5 14.60 -2.40 -89.21
C ASP A 5 13.58 -1.31 -88.81
N TRP A 6 14.09 -0.19 -88.22
CA TRP A 6 13.31 0.91 -87.66
C TRP A 6 12.72 1.88 -88.69
N ARG A 7 12.85 1.59 -89.97
CA ARG A 7 12.50 2.48 -91.07
C ARG A 7 11.11 2.30 -91.71
N ARG A 8 10.23 1.46 -91.17
CA ARG A 8 8.89 1.24 -91.74
C ARG A 8 7.70 1.55 -90.85
N TRP A 9 7.88 2.34 -89.82
CA TRP A 9 6.71 2.75 -89.03
C TRP A 9 6.05 3.99 -89.62
N SER A 10 4.78 3.80 -90.11
CA SER A 10 4.01 4.89 -90.67
C SER A 10 3.77 5.98 -89.65
N LYS A 11 3.77 7.24 -90.10
CA LYS A 11 3.50 8.41 -89.17
C LYS A 11 2.25 8.24 -88.36
N ARG A 12 1.34 7.35 -88.73
CA ARG A 12 0.12 7.01 -87.97
C ARG A 12 0.39 6.10 -86.75
N THR A 13 1.37 5.16 -86.87
CA THR A 13 1.71 4.28 -85.71
C THR A 13 2.50 5.01 -84.64
N ILE A 14 3.36 5.96 -85.03
CA ILE A 14 4.08 6.84 -84.03
C ILE A 14 3.11 7.75 -83.30
N GLY A 15 2.09 8.30 -83.99
CA GLY A 15 1.05 9.10 -83.37
C GLY A 15 0.19 8.36 -82.40
N VAL A 16 -0.15 7.09 -82.64
CA VAL A 16 -0.92 6.23 -81.75
C VAL A 16 -0.09 5.84 -80.55
N LEU A 17 1.21 5.57 -80.70
CA LEU A 17 2.11 5.26 -79.58
C LEU A 17 2.31 6.46 -78.67
N ALA A 18 2.48 7.67 -79.21
CA ALA A 18 2.59 8.93 -78.46
C ALA A 18 1.31 9.25 -77.66
N ALA A 19 0.13 9.01 -78.25
CA ALA A 19 -1.15 9.18 -77.61
C ALA A 19 -1.35 8.18 -76.48
N LEU A 20 -0.90 6.92 -76.63
CA LEU A 20 -0.94 5.89 -75.60
C LEU A 20 0.00 6.22 -74.40
N VAL A 21 1.19 6.73 -74.67
CA VAL A 21 2.15 7.18 -73.64
C VAL A 21 1.60 8.39 -72.89
N LEU A 22 0.98 9.36 -73.59
CA LEU A 22 0.34 10.50 -72.90
C LEU A 22 -0.86 10.10 -72.00
N LEU A 23 -1.66 9.12 -72.52
CA LEU A 23 -2.75 8.54 -71.70
C LEU A 23 -2.22 7.77 -70.47
N LEU A 24 -1.12 7.03 -70.64
CA LEU A 24 -0.46 6.34 -69.53
C LEU A 24 0.12 7.32 -68.50
N ILE A 25 0.79 8.38 -68.94
CA ILE A 25 1.29 9.46 -68.05
C ILE A 25 0.13 10.14 -67.39
N GLY A 26 -0.95 10.49 -68.08
CA GLY A 26 -2.17 11.08 -67.53
C GLY A 26 -2.82 10.15 -66.50
N ALA A 27 -2.90 8.83 -66.77
CA ALA A 27 -3.42 7.84 -65.84
C ALA A 27 -2.53 7.70 -64.61
N VAL A 28 -1.20 7.67 -64.76
CA VAL A 28 -0.24 7.59 -63.63
C VAL A 28 -0.29 8.86 -62.77
N VAL A 29 -0.39 10.05 -63.41
CA VAL A 29 -0.55 11.32 -62.67
C VAL A 29 -1.90 11.37 -61.96
N TRP A 30 -2.97 10.91 -62.61
CA TRP A 30 -4.30 10.82 -61.98
C TRP A 30 -4.35 9.79 -60.86
N PHE A 31 -3.70 8.62 -61.01
CA PHE A 31 -3.58 7.59 -59.97
C PHE A 31 -2.71 8.07 -58.78
N ARG A 32 -1.64 8.83 -59.05
CA ARG A 32 -0.82 9.46 -57.99
C ARG A 32 -1.53 10.60 -57.24
N SER A 33 -2.34 11.38 -57.94
CA SER A 33 -3.16 12.43 -57.30
C SER A 33 -4.39 11.87 -56.60
N ALA A 34 -4.86 10.67 -57.01
CA ALA A 34 -5.90 9.90 -56.31
C ALA A 34 -5.37 9.05 -55.14
N ALA A 35 -4.04 8.95 -54.94
CA ALA A 35 -3.44 8.39 -53.74
C ALA A 35 -3.82 9.29 -52.55
N GLY A 36 -4.92 8.90 -51.91
CA GLY A 36 -5.71 9.70 -51.00
C GLY A 36 -4.90 10.36 -49.92
N ARG A 37 -5.21 11.61 -49.65
CA ARG A 37 -4.71 12.36 -48.50
C ARG A 37 -4.87 11.54 -47.24
N PRO A 38 -3.84 11.42 -46.40
CA PRO A 38 -3.95 10.69 -45.14
C PRO A 38 -5.12 11.28 -44.33
N GLN A 39 -6.06 10.44 -43.93
CA GLN A 39 -7.11 10.86 -43.04
C GLN A 39 -6.53 10.94 -41.65
N TYR A 40 -6.69 12.08 -40.99
CA TYR A 40 -6.26 12.28 -39.62
C TYR A 40 -7.44 12.14 -38.68
N ARG A 41 -7.24 11.46 -37.58
CA ARG A 41 -8.18 11.47 -36.46
C ARG A 41 -7.89 12.70 -35.62
N THR A 42 -8.89 13.54 -35.42
CA THR A 42 -8.76 14.79 -34.65
C THR A 42 -9.60 14.72 -33.38
N ALA A 43 -9.22 15.51 -32.40
CA ALA A 43 -10.00 15.79 -31.21
C ALA A 43 -10.01 17.31 -30.98
N PRO A 44 -11.08 17.88 -30.43
CA PRO A 44 -11.15 19.31 -30.15
C PRO A 44 -10.25 19.65 -28.94
N VAL A 45 -9.73 20.87 -28.95
CA VAL A 45 -9.14 21.50 -27.78
C VAL A 45 -10.27 22.04 -26.92
N GLU A 46 -10.30 21.70 -25.65
CA GLU A 46 -11.39 22.05 -24.74
C GLU A 46 -10.86 22.83 -23.54
N ARG A 47 -11.74 23.66 -22.96
CA ARG A 47 -11.49 24.17 -21.62
C ARG A 47 -12.19 23.32 -20.60
N GLY A 48 -11.48 23.01 -19.53
CA GLY A 48 -12.04 22.20 -18.48
C GLY A 48 -11.12 22.09 -17.27
N GLU A 49 -11.47 21.17 -16.41
CA GLU A 49 -10.68 20.83 -15.26
C GLU A 49 -9.62 19.79 -15.62
N ILE A 50 -8.45 19.94 -15.03
CA ILE A 50 -7.39 18.91 -15.00
C ILE A 50 -7.01 18.68 -13.54
N ALA A 51 -7.01 17.41 -13.12
CA ALA A 51 -6.62 16.98 -11.80
C ALA A 51 -5.44 16.01 -11.90
N ALA A 52 -4.29 16.44 -11.42
CA ALA A 52 -3.13 15.55 -11.34
C ALA A 52 -3.26 14.67 -10.11
N THR A 53 -3.22 13.38 -10.31
CA THR A 53 -3.29 12.38 -9.25
C THR A 53 -2.06 11.50 -9.24
N VAL A 54 -1.63 11.11 -8.04
CA VAL A 54 -0.64 10.06 -7.82
C VAL A 54 -1.40 8.80 -7.41
N SER A 55 -1.18 7.71 -8.15
CA SER A 55 -1.77 6.41 -7.86
C SER A 55 -0.78 5.53 -7.11
N ALA A 56 -1.22 4.93 -6.02
CA ALA A 56 -0.40 4.05 -5.21
C ALA A 56 -1.25 2.96 -4.56
N SER A 57 -0.65 1.84 -4.22
CA SER A 57 -1.31 0.76 -3.49
C SER A 57 -1.00 0.83 -2.00
N GLY A 58 -1.94 0.41 -1.17
CA GLY A 58 -1.79 0.40 0.26
C GLY A 58 -2.60 -0.69 0.93
N THR A 59 -2.45 -0.80 2.25
CA THR A 59 -3.19 -1.75 3.09
C THR A 59 -4.03 -1.00 4.12
N LEU A 60 -5.29 -1.37 4.25
CA LEU A 60 -6.16 -0.85 5.31
C LEU A 60 -5.78 -1.45 6.66
N ASN A 61 -5.64 -0.57 7.65
CA ASN A 61 -5.37 -0.95 9.04
C ASN A 61 -6.24 -0.13 9.99
N ALA A 62 -6.46 -0.64 11.20
CA ALA A 62 -6.99 0.20 12.27
C ALA A 62 -5.91 1.21 12.70
N VAL A 63 -6.32 2.43 13.09
CA VAL A 63 -5.38 3.48 13.51
C VAL A 63 -4.53 3.03 14.69
N ILE A 64 -5.15 2.37 15.67
CA ILE A 64 -4.47 1.82 16.84
C ILE A 64 -4.73 0.32 16.89
N THR A 65 -3.65 -0.44 16.80
CA THR A 65 -3.66 -1.89 16.94
C THR A 65 -2.65 -2.30 18.01
N VAL A 66 -3.11 -3.02 19.04
CA VAL A 66 -2.30 -3.46 20.14
C VAL A 66 -2.07 -4.98 20.06
N GLN A 67 -0.81 -5.36 20.12
CA GLN A 67 -0.40 -6.77 20.21
C GLN A 67 -0.34 -7.18 21.67
N VAL A 68 -1.13 -8.18 22.04
CA VAL A 68 -1.13 -8.75 23.40
C VAL A 68 -0.34 -10.05 23.38
N GLY A 69 0.75 -10.08 24.14
CA GLY A 69 1.61 -11.24 24.26
C GLY A 69 1.67 -11.77 25.68
N SER A 70 2.40 -12.87 25.89
CA SER A 70 2.72 -13.41 27.21
C SER A 70 4.12 -13.00 27.66
N GLN A 71 4.27 -12.68 28.93
CA GLN A 71 5.56 -12.42 29.59
C GLN A 71 6.14 -13.69 30.26
N ILE A 72 5.32 -14.75 30.38
CA ILE A 72 5.71 -16.01 31.02
C ILE A 72 5.46 -17.18 30.06
N SER A 73 6.22 -18.23 30.24
CA SER A 73 6.03 -19.48 29.48
C SER A 73 5.07 -20.40 30.21
N GLY A 74 4.20 -21.07 29.48
CA GLY A 74 3.26 -22.02 30.03
C GLY A 74 2.24 -22.51 29.00
N LYS A 75 1.35 -23.41 29.41
CA LYS A 75 0.28 -23.94 28.57
C LYS A 75 -0.96 -23.04 28.72
N ILE A 76 -1.63 -22.73 27.61
CA ILE A 76 -2.91 -22.02 27.66
C ILE A 76 -3.99 -22.93 28.23
N LYS A 77 -4.55 -22.55 29.39
CA LYS A 77 -5.60 -23.32 30.08
C LYS A 77 -6.98 -22.96 29.54
N ASN A 78 -7.27 -21.66 29.40
CA ASN A 78 -8.56 -21.15 28.94
C ASN A 78 -8.39 -19.95 28.04
N LEU A 79 -9.34 -19.79 27.09
CA LEU A 79 -9.54 -18.59 26.29
C LEU A 79 -10.95 -18.03 26.60
N TYR A 80 -11.03 -16.72 26.82
CA TYR A 80 -12.29 -16.03 27.16
C TYR A 80 -12.70 -15.03 26.08
N ALA A 81 -11.82 -14.78 25.10
CA ALA A 81 -12.10 -13.97 23.91
C ALA A 81 -11.73 -14.76 22.65
N ASP A 82 -12.51 -14.59 21.59
CA ASP A 82 -12.31 -15.20 20.30
C ASP A 82 -12.30 -14.11 19.21
N PHE A 83 -12.13 -14.49 17.93
CA PHE A 83 -12.20 -13.60 16.80
C PHE A 83 -13.47 -12.72 16.87
N ASN A 84 -13.33 -11.45 16.53
CA ASN A 84 -14.40 -10.43 16.53
C ASN A 84 -15.06 -10.17 17.91
N SER A 85 -14.54 -10.74 19.00
CA SER A 85 -15.03 -10.44 20.34
C SER A 85 -14.71 -9.00 20.72
N ARG A 86 -15.69 -8.28 21.27
CA ARG A 86 -15.45 -7.00 21.93
C ARG A 86 -14.87 -7.25 23.31
N VAL A 87 -13.83 -6.50 23.64
CA VAL A 87 -13.14 -6.58 24.92
C VAL A 87 -12.99 -5.20 25.52
N GLU A 88 -13.03 -5.15 26.86
CA GLU A 88 -12.81 -3.94 27.65
C GLU A 88 -11.41 -3.97 28.26
N LYS A 89 -10.85 -2.80 28.52
CA LYS A 89 -9.55 -2.67 29.19
C LYS A 89 -9.60 -3.33 30.57
N GLY A 90 -8.64 -4.23 30.81
CA GLY A 90 -8.56 -5.04 32.03
C GLY A 90 -9.37 -6.32 32.02
N GLN A 91 -10.19 -6.56 30.98
CA GLN A 91 -10.94 -7.81 30.83
C GLN A 91 -9.99 -8.98 30.61
N LEU A 92 -10.22 -10.09 31.31
CA LEU A 92 -9.48 -11.34 31.13
C LEU A 92 -9.82 -11.95 29.76
N ILE A 93 -8.81 -12.16 28.91
CA ILE A 93 -8.97 -12.71 27.55
C ILE A 93 -8.35 -14.10 27.40
N ALA A 94 -7.33 -14.43 28.20
CA ALA A 94 -6.75 -15.77 28.26
C ALA A 94 -6.15 -16.05 29.62
N ARG A 95 -6.02 -17.33 29.97
CA ARG A 95 -5.36 -17.80 31.19
C ARG A 95 -4.33 -18.86 30.85
N ILE A 96 -3.10 -18.64 31.30
CA ILE A 96 -2.04 -19.65 31.30
C ILE A 96 -2.26 -20.54 32.51
N ASP A 97 -1.87 -21.79 32.44
CA ASP A 97 -2.02 -22.76 33.53
C ASP A 97 -1.26 -22.27 34.77
N PRO A 98 -1.99 -21.93 35.87
CA PRO A 98 -1.40 -21.33 37.06
C PRO A 98 -0.80 -22.34 38.01
N ASP A 99 -1.04 -23.65 37.85
CA ASP A 99 -0.78 -24.66 38.87
C ASP A 99 0.68 -24.63 39.37
N THR A 100 1.65 -24.48 38.48
CA THR A 100 3.08 -24.38 38.83
C THR A 100 3.43 -23.04 39.53
N PHE A 101 2.76 -21.97 39.17
CA PHE A 101 2.96 -20.65 39.76
C PHE A 101 2.29 -20.55 41.16
N GLU A 102 1.11 -21.16 41.32
CA GLU A 102 0.43 -21.29 42.59
C GLU A 102 1.28 -22.12 43.57
N ALA A 103 1.90 -23.22 43.13
CA ALA A 103 2.81 -23.98 43.93
C ALA A 103 4.04 -23.18 44.40
N LYS A 104 4.62 -22.32 43.51
CA LYS A 104 5.74 -21.44 43.88
C LYS A 104 5.30 -20.37 44.92
N VAL A 105 4.11 -19.78 44.75
CA VAL A 105 3.56 -18.83 45.71
C VAL A 105 3.37 -19.49 47.11
N ASN A 106 2.81 -20.70 47.11
CA ASN A 106 2.63 -21.48 48.38
C ASN A 106 3.96 -21.80 49.06
N GLN A 107 4.99 -22.19 48.25
CA GLN A 107 6.35 -22.43 48.76
C GLN A 107 6.95 -21.16 49.37
N ALA A 108 6.89 -20.01 48.64
CA ALA A 108 7.41 -18.72 49.15
C ALA A 108 6.67 -18.23 50.38
N LYS A 109 5.35 -18.50 50.47
CA LYS A 109 4.55 -18.18 51.65
C LYS A 109 4.98 -18.97 52.87
N ALA A 110 5.24 -20.30 52.71
CA ALA A 110 5.74 -21.12 53.78
C ALA A 110 7.12 -20.64 54.30
N GLU A 111 8.01 -20.19 53.38
CA GLU A 111 9.30 -19.63 53.76
C GLU A 111 9.17 -18.30 54.53
N VAL A 112 8.21 -17.42 54.17
CA VAL A 112 7.89 -16.22 54.95
C VAL A 112 7.40 -16.57 56.31
N ASP A 113 6.56 -17.59 56.46
CA ASP A 113 6.04 -18.01 57.77
C ASP A 113 7.16 -18.61 58.65
N ASN A 114 8.09 -19.40 58.12
CA ASN A 114 9.29 -19.87 58.80
C ASN A 114 10.17 -18.70 59.24
N ALA A 115 10.41 -17.71 58.37
CA ALA A 115 11.21 -16.54 58.68
C ALA A 115 10.56 -15.67 59.81
N LYS A 116 9.22 -15.54 59.77
CA LYS A 116 8.49 -14.85 60.86
C LYS A 116 8.68 -15.50 62.22
N VAL A 117 8.63 -16.84 62.27
CA VAL A 117 8.89 -17.62 63.49
C VAL A 117 10.31 -17.36 63.98
N ALA A 118 11.32 -17.41 63.09
CA ALA A 118 12.71 -17.14 63.44
C ALA A 118 12.91 -15.70 64.02
N VAL A 119 12.28 -14.70 63.38
CA VAL A 119 12.29 -13.30 63.91
C VAL A 119 11.66 -13.22 65.28
N LYS A 120 10.54 -13.89 65.52
CA LYS A 120 9.86 -13.92 66.79
C LYS A 120 10.74 -14.53 67.90
N ASP A 121 11.40 -15.65 67.61
CA ASP A 121 12.32 -16.34 68.55
C ASP A 121 13.54 -15.42 68.81
N ALA A 122 14.18 -14.91 67.79
CA ALA A 122 15.32 -13.99 67.94
C ALA A 122 14.95 -12.70 68.73
N LYS A 123 13.74 -12.17 68.51
CA LYS A 123 13.23 -11.05 69.25
C LYS A 123 13.08 -11.34 70.75
N ILE A 124 12.47 -12.46 71.11
CA ILE A 124 12.32 -12.87 72.47
C ILE A 124 13.69 -13.02 73.13
N LYS A 125 14.65 -13.65 72.49
CA LYS A 125 16.02 -13.79 73.00
C LYS A 125 16.71 -12.45 73.20
N ARG A 126 16.61 -11.54 72.21
CA ARG A 126 17.16 -10.18 72.30
C ARG A 126 16.54 -9.38 73.42
N ASP A 127 15.19 -9.38 73.60
CA ASP A 127 14.49 -8.62 74.59
C ASP A 127 14.84 -9.16 75.98
N SER A 128 14.95 -10.47 76.19
CA SER A 128 15.43 -11.11 77.43
C SER A 128 16.86 -10.70 77.82
N ARG A 129 17.80 -10.70 76.81
CA ARG A 129 19.19 -10.27 77.05
C ARG A 129 19.28 -8.76 77.33
N ALA A 130 18.46 -7.94 76.65
CA ALA A 130 18.38 -6.52 76.93
C ALA A 130 17.97 -6.21 78.42
N ALA A 131 16.97 -6.92 78.92
CA ALA A 131 16.55 -6.79 80.34
C ALA A 131 17.65 -7.22 81.32
N LEU A 132 18.29 -8.39 81.04
CA LEU A 132 19.40 -8.87 81.91
C LEU A 132 20.62 -7.94 81.84
N PHE A 133 20.91 -7.30 80.69
CA PHE A 133 22.00 -6.34 80.60
C PHE A 133 21.76 -5.08 81.37
N GLN A 134 20.51 -4.59 81.40
CA GLN A 134 20.15 -3.45 82.26
C GLN A 134 20.28 -3.72 83.74
N GLU A 135 20.08 -4.95 84.16
CA GLU A 135 20.25 -5.44 85.51
C GLU A 135 21.69 -5.88 85.89
N GLY A 136 22.65 -5.75 84.91
CA GLY A 136 24.04 -6.20 85.08
C GLY A 136 24.25 -7.68 85.10
N GLY A 137 23.26 -8.49 84.63
CA GLY A 137 23.27 -9.95 84.61
C GLY A 137 23.82 -10.60 83.37
N THR A 138 24.31 -9.86 82.35
CA THR A 138 24.90 -10.36 81.13
C THR A 138 25.97 -9.41 80.64
N SER A 139 26.87 -9.92 79.72
CA SER A 139 27.91 -9.10 79.07
C SER A 139 27.40 -8.28 77.91
N GLN A 140 28.10 -7.21 77.53
CA GLN A 140 27.83 -6.41 76.40
C GLN A 140 27.90 -7.29 75.10
N GLU A 141 28.87 -8.20 75.03
CA GLU A 141 29.07 -9.11 73.89
C GLU A 141 27.85 -10.04 73.70
N GLU A 142 27.27 -10.56 74.76
CA GLU A 142 26.07 -11.43 74.68
C GLU A 142 24.83 -10.64 74.23
N TRP A 143 24.70 -9.38 74.62
CA TRP A 143 23.60 -8.52 74.16
C TRP A 143 23.80 -8.18 72.64
N ASP A 144 25.01 -7.74 72.25
CA ASP A 144 25.34 -7.42 70.85
C ASP A 144 25.12 -8.63 69.94
N SER A 145 25.49 -9.84 70.38
CA SER A 145 25.23 -11.08 69.68
C SER A 145 23.75 -11.39 69.50
N ALA A 146 22.94 -11.16 70.54
CA ALA A 146 21.48 -11.33 70.45
C ALA A 146 20.83 -10.30 69.53
N GLN A 147 21.33 -9.04 69.57
CA GLN A 147 20.88 -7.99 68.64
C GLN A 147 21.24 -8.35 67.18
N ALA A 148 22.47 -8.76 66.93
CA ALA A 148 22.90 -9.18 65.56
C ALA A 148 22.11 -10.39 65.04
N SER A 149 21.75 -11.31 65.93
CA SER A 149 20.90 -12.46 65.59
C SER A 149 19.49 -12.03 65.19
N TYR A 150 18.89 -11.05 65.90
CA TYR A 150 17.60 -10.49 65.55
C TYR A 150 17.66 -9.76 64.20
N ASP A 151 18.68 -8.91 63.98
CA ASP A 151 18.85 -8.17 62.75
C ASP A 151 19.03 -9.11 61.54
N SER A 152 19.81 -10.17 61.74
CA SER A 152 19.96 -11.23 60.72
C SER A 152 18.65 -11.95 60.39
N ALA A 153 17.84 -12.29 61.42
CA ALA A 153 16.53 -12.89 61.21
C ALA A 153 15.55 -11.93 60.54
N ALA A 154 15.57 -10.66 60.91
CA ALA A 154 14.76 -9.62 60.26
C ALA A 154 15.10 -9.44 58.81
N ALA A 155 16.40 -9.41 58.46
CA ALA A 155 16.86 -9.33 57.07
C ALA A 155 16.42 -10.57 56.22
N ARG A 156 16.44 -11.77 56.85
CA ARG A 156 15.93 -13.00 56.17
C ARG A 156 14.43 -12.92 55.90
N LEU A 157 13.64 -12.38 56.85
CA LEU A 157 12.20 -12.16 56.65
C LEU A 157 11.95 -11.21 55.47
N GLU A 158 12.69 -10.11 55.39
CA GLU A 158 12.57 -9.17 54.27
C GLU A 158 12.88 -9.82 52.93
N ALA A 159 13.95 -10.61 52.87
CA ALA A 159 14.28 -11.38 51.66
C ALA A 159 13.19 -12.39 51.27
N ALA A 160 12.61 -13.11 52.25
CA ALA A 160 11.50 -14.03 52.00
C ALA A 160 10.23 -13.32 51.53
N LEU A 161 9.92 -12.12 52.08
CA LEU A 161 8.81 -11.30 51.60
C LEU A 161 9.02 -10.79 50.15
N ALA A 162 10.24 -10.44 49.80
CA ALA A 162 10.58 -10.06 48.41
C ALA A 162 10.40 -11.25 47.46
N ALA A 163 10.83 -12.45 47.85
CA ALA A 163 10.63 -13.68 47.08
C ALA A 163 9.14 -14.02 46.88
N LEU A 164 8.34 -13.89 47.92
CA LEU A 164 6.88 -14.07 47.83
C LEU A 164 6.24 -13.08 46.86
N ARG A 165 6.60 -11.79 46.94
CA ARG A 165 6.12 -10.77 45.97
C ARG A 165 6.49 -11.12 44.52
N ALA A 166 7.70 -11.58 44.28
CA ALA A 166 8.11 -12.00 42.95
C ALA A 166 7.26 -13.16 42.44
N ALA A 167 7.03 -14.19 43.25
CA ALA A 167 6.19 -15.33 42.89
C ALA A 167 4.72 -14.93 42.63
N GLN A 168 4.19 -13.95 43.42
CA GLN A 168 2.84 -13.41 43.19
C GLN A 168 2.73 -12.67 41.87
N VAL A 169 3.72 -11.85 41.50
CA VAL A 169 3.76 -11.15 40.21
C VAL A 169 3.79 -12.16 39.04
N ASP A 170 4.53 -13.25 39.17
CA ASP A 170 4.55 -14.26 38.16
C ASP A 170 3.20 -15.01 38.04
N LEU A 171 2.52 -15.24 39.17
CA LEU A 171 1.16 -15.79 39.17
C LEU A 171 0.17 -14.82 38.49
N ASP A 172 0.24 -13.52 38.83
CA ASP A 172 -0.63 -12.52 38.19
C ASP A 172 -0.43 -12.42 36.69
N ARG A 173 0.79 -12.67 36.20
CA ARG A 173 1.10 -12.71 34.75
C ARG A 173 0.48 -13.91 34.04
N THR A 174 -0.06 -14.91 34.76
CA THR A 174 -0.82 -16.01 34.14
C THR A 174 -2.18 -15.53 33.62
N TYR A 175 -2.69 -14.40 34.10
CA TYR A 175 -3.91 -13.75 33.66
C TYR A 175 -3.58 -12.77 32.54
N ILE A 176 -3.95 -13.10 31.32
CA ILE A 176 -3.75 -12.23 30.16
C ILE A 176 -4.97 -11.35 29.99
N ASN A 177 -4.79 -10.07 30.27
CA ASN A 177 -5.87 -9.07 30.19
C ASN A 177 -5.72 -8.17 28.94
N ALA A 178 -6.84 -7.67 28.42
CA ALA A 178 -6.85 -6.70 27.34
C ALA A 178 -6.30 -5.34 27.84
N PRO A 179 -5.29 -4.76 27.17
CA PRO A 179 -4.70 -3.49 27.58
C PRO A 179 -5.55 -2.27 27.19
N VAL A 180 -6.44 -2.44 26.21
CA VAL A 180 -7.31 -1.39 25.64
C VAL A 180 -8.72 -1.93 25.42
N ASN A 181 -9.68 -1.01 25.29
CA ASN A 181 -11.01 -1.36 24.77
C ASN A 181 -10.90 -1.59 23.27
N GLY A 182 -11.63 -2.57 22.72
CA GLY A 182 -11.57 -2.79 21.28
C GLY A 182 -12.19 -4.09 20.81
N VAL A 183 -11.78 -4.51 19.63
CA VAL A 183 -12.22 -5.75 18.99
C VAL A 183 -11.01 -6.62 18.68
N VAL A 184 -11.08 -7.90 19.00
CA VAL A 184 -10.05 -8.89 18.67
C VAL A 184 -10.09 -9.14 17.17
N ILE A 185 -9.03 -8.73 16.45
CA ILE A 185 -8.92 -8.95 15.01
C ILE A 185 -8.16 -10.23 14.65
N ALA A 186 -7.27 -10.68 15.53
CA ALA A 186 -6.58 -11.96 15.36
C ALA A 186 -6.34 -12.64 16.70
N ARG A 187 -6.43 -13.98 16.70
CA ARG A 187 -6.08 -14.87 17.80
C ARG A 187 -5.06 -15.88 17.27
N ASN A 188 -3.85 -15.84 17.81
CA ASN A 188 -2.72 -16.65 17.34
C ASN A 188 -2.38 -17.81 18.30
N VAL A 189 -3.33 -18.19 19.16
CA VAL A 189 -3.11 -19.19 20.19
C VAL A 189 -4.38 -20.02 20.41
N ASP A 190 -4.21 -21.31 20.71
CA ASP A 190 -5.30 -22.24 21.01
C ASP A 190 -5.21 -22.79 22.45
N VAL A 191 -6.37 -23.24 22.97
CA VAL A 191 -6.43 -23.92 24.28
C VAL A 191 -5.55 -25.19 24.20
N GLY A 192 -4.73 -25.35 25.21
CA GLY A 192 -3.79 -26.47 25.26
C GLY A 192 -2.45 -26.22 24.60
N GLN A 193 -2.28 -25.15 23.83
CA GLN A 193 -1.01 -24.76 23.24
C GLN A 193 -0.01 -24.28 24.30
N THR A 194 1.25 -24.66 24.17
CA THR A 194 2.33 -24.16 25.00
C THR A 194 2.96 -22.94 24.35
N VAL A 195 3.06 -21.84 25.11
CA VAL A 195 3.73 -20.60 24.72
C VAL A 195 5.06 -20.47 25.45
N ALA A 196 6.12 -20.07 24.74
CA ALA A 196 7.46 -19.89 25.29
C ALA A 196 7.86 -18.42 25.15
N ALA A 197 7.97 -17.72 26.27
CA ALA A 197 8.31 -16.30 26.34
C ALA A 197 9.83 -16.05 26.51
N SER A 198 10.65 -17.10 26.50
CA SER A 198 12.09 -17.03 26.84
C SER A 198 12.96 -16.37 25.76
N LEU A 199 12.57 -16.45 24.48
CA LEU A 199 13.34 -15.89 23.35
C LEU A 199 12.63 -14.71 22.68
N GLN A 200 11.33 -14.84 22.46
CA GLN A 200 10.48 -13.77 21.95
C GLN A 200 9.12 -13.86 22.63
N ALA A 201 8.55 -12.73 23.04
CA ALA A 201 7.20 -12.71 23.57
C ALA A 201 6.21 -13.11 22.45
N PRO A 202 5.55 -14.27 22.52
CA PRO A 202 4.60 -14.69 21.49
C PRO A 202 3.38 -13.76 21.53
N ILE A 203 2.95 -13.31 20.34
CA ILE A 203 1.72 -12.53 20.19
C ILE A 203 0.54 -13.49 20.26
N LEU A 204 -0.30 -13.33 21.29
CA LEU A 204 -1.49 -14.15 21.51
C LEU A 204 -2.72 -13.59 20.81
N PHE A 205 -2.93 -12.27 20.96
CA PHE A 205 -4.06 -11.55 20.38
C PHE A 205 -3.60 -10.26 19.72
N LEU A 206 -4.35 -9.88 18.69
CA LEU A 206 -4.26 -8.57 18.06
C LEU A 206 -5.59 -7.86 18.26
N ILE A 207 -5.58 -6.70 18.95
CA ILE A 207 -6.78 -5.95 19.31
C ILE A 207 -6.74 -4.60 18.61
N ALA A 208 -7.79 -4.29 17.83
CA ALA A 208 -8.02 -2.96 17.26
C ALA A 208 -8.88 -2.15 18.21
N GLU A 209 -8.47 -0.91 18.53
CA GLU A 209 -9.20 -0.05 19.48
C GLU A 209 -10.53 0.42 18.88
N ASP A 210 -10.51 0.93 17.64
CA ASP A 210 -11.71 1.42 16.96
C ASP A 210 -11.66 1.09 15.46
N LEU A 211 -12.58 0.26 14.99
CA LEU A 211 -12.71 -0.08 13.57
C LEU A 211 -13.50 0.96 12.76
N LYS A 212 -14.08 1.98 13.41
CA LYS A 212 -14.71 3.11 12.72
C LYS A 212 -13.71 4.11 12.19
N LYS A 213 -12.54 4.18 12.80
CA LYS A 213 -11.41 5.01 12.39
C LYS A 213 -10.33 4.11 11.84
N MET A 214 -10.12 4.17 10.55
CA MET A 214 -9.13 3.37 9.87
C MET A 214 -8.11 4.25 9.15
N GLN A 215 -7.04 3.64 8.71
CA GLN A 215 -6.03 4.27 7.88
C GLN A 215 -5.64 3.34 6.74
N VAL A 216 -5.28 3.92 5.61
CA VAL A 216 -4.58 3.21 4.55
C VAL A 216 -3.11 3.57 4.65
N ASP A 217 -2.28 2.57 4.91
CA ASP A 217 -0.83 2.69 4.81
C ASP A 217 -0.45 2.49 3.34
N THR A 218 -0.22 3.60 2.64
CA THR A 218 -0.03 3.64 1.17
C THR A 218 1.44 3.77 0.85
N ASN A 219 1.98 2.91 -0.02
CA ASN A 219 3.37 2.96 -0.47
C ASN A 219 3.45 3.78 -1.77
N VAL A 220 4.10 4.93 -1.69
CA VAL A 220 4.29 5.87 -2.81
C VAL A 220 5.74 5.83 -3.25
N ASP A 221 5.96 5.85 -4.57
CA ASP A 221 7.31 5.85 -5.15
C ASP A 221 8.08 7.15 -4.84
N GLU A 222 9.40 7.05 -4.71
CA GLU A 222 10.29 8.19 -4.45
C GLU A 222 10.12 9.32 -5.49
N ALA A 223 9.82 8.97 -6.74
CA ALA A 223 9.62 9.96 -7.82
C ALA A 223 8.41 10.89 -7.59
N ASP A 224 7.40 10.42 -6.87
CA ASP A 224 6.13 11.13 -6.69
C ASP A 224 5.97 11.74 -5.28
N ILE A 225 6.76 11.31 -4.30
CA ILE A 225 6.61 11.74 -2.90
C ILE A 225 6.74 13.25 -2.70
N SER A 226 7.59 13.92 -3.50
CA SER A 226 7.80 15.36 -3.42
C SER A 226 6.56 16.19 -3.74
N ARG A 227 5.58 15.60 -4.42
CA ARG A 227 4.32 16.24 -4.83
C ARG A 227 3.21 16.07 -3.80
N ILE A 228 3.38 15.15 -2.85
CA ILE A 228 2.37 14.82 -1.84
C ILE A 228 2.55 15.69 -0.61
N GLN A 229 1.44 16.21 -0.10
CA GLN A 229 1.38 17.04 1.10
C GLN A 229 0.29 16.58 2.05
N VAL A 230 0.51 16.79 3.35
CA VAL A 230 -0.51 16.53 4.36
C VAL A 230 -1.72 17.45 4.11
N GLY A 231 -2.91 16.89 4.22
CA GLY A 231 -4.17 17.59 3.97
C GLY A 231 -4.75 17.35 2.58
N GLN A 232 -4.02 16.74 1.65
CA GLN A 232 -4.54 16.43 0.32
C GLN A 232 -5.69 15.41 0.39
N GLN A 233 -6.70 15.62 -0.44
CA GLN A 233 -7.82 14.69 -0.60
C GLN A 233 -7.37 13.45 -1.37
N THR A 234 -7.93 12.33 -0.97
CA THR A 234 -7.67 11.04 -1.61
C THR A 234 -8.99 10.31 -1.90
N SER A 235 -9.02 9.59 -3.00
CA SER A 235 -10.05 8.62 -3.28
C SER A 235 -9.41 7.25 -3.40
N PHE A 236 -10.08 6.20 -2.94
CA PHE A 236 -9.55 4.85 -3.08
C PHE A 236 -10.66 3.84 -3.33
N THR A 237 -10.29 2.76 -3.97
CA THR A 237 -11.13 1.59 -4.18
C THR A 237 -10.50 0.39 -3.49
N VAL A 238 -11.32 -0.54 -3.04
CA VAL A 238 -10.88 -1.82 -2.47
C VAL A 238 -11.41 -2.96 -3.31
N ASP A 239 -10.61 -4.00 -3.52
CA ASP A 239 -10.99 -5.12 -4.38
C ASP A 239 -12.21 -5.89 -3.85
N ALA A 240 -12.47 -5.80 -2.53
CA ALA A 240 -13.61 -6.42 -1.89
C ALA A 240 -14.96 -5.75 -2.24
N PHE A 241 -14.95 -4.48 -2.68
CA PHE A 241 -16.14 -3.70 -3.03
C PHE A 241 -15.95 -3.02 -4.40
N PRO A 242 -16.00 -3.78 -5.50
CA PRO A 242 -15.81 -3.23 -6.83
C PRO A 242 -16.93 -2.24 -7.16
N GLY A 243 -16.52 -1.02 -7.54
CA GLY A 243 -17.45 0.06 -7.90
C GLY A 243 -17.82 1.02 -6.77
N GLU A 244 -17.44 0.74 -5.52
CA GLU A 244 -17.53 1.72 -4.43
C GLU A 244 -16.22 2.53 -4.35
N VAL A 245 -16.34 3.85 -4.34
CA VAL A 245 -15.22 4.77 -4.13
C VAL A 245 -15.31 5.32 -2.72
N PHE A 246 -14.25 5.15 -1.97
CA PHE A 246 -14.12 5.67 -0.62
C PHE A 246 -13.26 6.93 -0.63
N GLU A 247 -13.56 7.85 0.27
CA GLU A 247 -12.82 9.09 0.43
C GLU A 247 -11.91 9.03 1.66
N GLY A 248 -10.80 9.72 1.58
CA GLY A 248 -9.84 9.85 2.67
C GLY A 248 -9.03 11.13 2.55
N GLN A 249 -8.15 11.35 3.52
CA GLN A 249 -7.25 12.50 3.55
C GLN A 249 -5.86 12.07 4.00
N VAL A 250 -4.83 12.61 3.37
CA VAL A 250 -3.44 12.42 3.79
C VAL A 250 -3.23 13.11 5.14
N VAL A 251 -2.90 12.33 6.17
CA VAL A 251 -2.66 12.86 7.53
C VAL A 251 -1.19 12.84 7.91
N GLN A 252 -0.40 11.96 7.32
CA GLN A 252 1.02 11.84 7.65
C GLN A 252 1.81 11.27 6.48
N ILE A 253 3.03 11.74 6.32
CA ILE A 253 4.05 11.17 5.42
C ILE A 253 5.20 10.70 6.31
N ARG A 254 5.48 9.39 6.30
CA ARG A 254 6.57 8.82 7.10
C ARG A 254 7.91 9.11 6.43
N GLN A 255 8.87 9.61 7.20
CA GLN A 255 10.18 10.03 6.69
C GLN A 255 11.12 8.85 6.39
N ALA A 256 10.91 7.71 7.03
CA ALA A 256 11.73 6.52 6.79
C ALA A 256 11.30 5.83 5.50
N PRO A 257 12.21 5.64 4.52
CA PRO A 257 11.90 4.90 3.31
C PRO A 257 11.77 3.41 3.60
N ILE A 258 10.94 2.74 2.81
CA ILE A 258 10.83 1.28 2.75
C ILE A 258 11.51 0.84 1.47
N VAL A 259 12.53 -0.02 1.59
CA VAL A 259 13.24 -0.57 0.42
C VAL A 259 12.82 -2.02 0.24
N GLN A 260 12.12 -2.31 -0.83
CA GLN A 260 11.73 -3.67 -1.21
C GLN A 260 12.21 -3.96 -2.63
N GLN A 261 12.94 -5.04 -2.81
CA GLN A 261 13.45 -5.45 -4.14
C GLN A 261 14.15 -4.32 -4.92
N ASN A 262 14.95 -3.51 -4.23
CA ASN A 262 15.63 -2.32 -4.77
C ASN A 262 14.71 -1.17 -5.23
N VAL A 263 13.43 -1.20 -4.89
CA VAL A 263 12.50 -0.09 -5.10
C VAL A 263 12.36 0.67 -3.78
N VAL A 264 12.59 1.98 -3.83
CA VAL A 264 12.45 2.89 -2.68
C VAL A 264 11.06 3.48 -2.71
N THR A 265 10.29 3.24 -1.64
CA THR A 265 8.96 3.80 -1.44
C THR A 265 8.85 4.49 -0.09
N TYR A 266 7.93 5.43 0.01
CA TYR A 266 7.60 6.12 1.25
C TYR A 266 6.17 5.79 1.66
N ASN A 267 5.98 5.58 2.96
CA ASN A 267 4.65 5.28 3.49
C ASN A 267 3.89 6.58 3.74
N VAL A 268 2.77 6.75 3.04
CA VAL A 268 1.81 7.85 3.20
C VAL A 268 0.57 7.31 3.89
N VAL A 269 0.23 7.89 5.04
CA VAL A 269 -0.91 7.49 5.84
C VAL A 269 -2.12 8.31 5.43
N VAL A 270 -3.16 7.63 4.98
CA VAL A 270 -4.45 8.21 4.60
C VAL A 270 -5.49 7.85 5.64
N ALA A 271 -6.06 8.84 6.33
CA ALA A 271 -7.15 8.63 7.28
C ALA A 271 -8.47 8.36 6.55
N VAL A 272 -9.22 7.42 7.07
CA VAL A 272 -10.47 6.94 6.49
C VAL A 272 -11.52 6.75 7.59
N VAL A 273 -12.75 7.18 7.33
CA VAL A 273 -13.89 6.95 8.22
C VAL A 273 -14.69 5.74 7.73
N ASN A 274 -14.94 4.79 8.62
CA ASN A 274 -15.63 3.52 8.34
C ASN A 274 -16.89 3.37 9.25
N PRO A 275 -17.93 4.20 9.07
CA PRO A 275 -19.08 4.21 9.97
C PRO A 275 -19.89 2.92 9.91
N GLU A 276 -19.96 2.29 8.76
CA GLU A 276 -20.73 1.07 8.50
C GLU A 276 -19.95 -0.23 8.78
N LEU A 277 -18.67 -0.12 9.20
CA LEU A 277 -17.76 -1.25 9.45
C LEU A 277 -17.59 -2.18 8.23
N LYS A 278 -17.82 -1.66 7.01
CA LYS A 278 -17.60 -2.40 5.76
C LYS A 278 -16.12 -2.69 5.53
N LEU A 279 -15.28 -1.72 5.79
CA LEU A 279 -13.84 -1.84 5.63
C LEU A 279 -13.25 -2.68 6.76
N LYS A 280 -12.42 -3.65 6.40
CA LYS A 280 -11.76 -4.55 7.36
C LYS A 280 -10.25 -4.36 7.30
N PRO A 281 -9.54 -4.50 8.43
CA PRO A 281 -8.08 -4.53 8.43
C PRO A 281 -7.53 -5.62 7.50
N GLY A 282 -6.45 -5.31 6.79
CA GLY A 282 -5.81 -6.22 5.84
C GLY A 282 -6.32 -6.14 4.41
N LEU A 283 -7.37 -5.37 4.11
CA LEU A 283 -7.81 -5.15 2.73
C LEU A 283 -6.79 -4.33 1.96
N THR A 284 -6.55 -4.71 0.70
CA THR A 284 -5.75 -3.93 -0.24
C THR A 284 -6.59 -2.80 -0.83
N ALA A 285 -6.02 -1.60 -0.86
CA ALA A 285 -6.63 -0.41 -1.41
C ALA A 285 -5.78 0.17 -2.54
N ASN A 286 -6.44 0.57 -3.62
CA ASN A 286 -5.84 1.33 -4.72
C ASN A 286 -6.19 2.81 -4.50
N VAL A 287 -5.20 3.59 -4.06
CA VAL A 287 -5.37 4.98 -3.62
C VAL A 287 -4.97 5.93 -4.73
N ARG A 288 -5.78 6.96 -4.97
CA ARG A 288 -5.47 8.10 -5.82
C ARG A 288 -5.41 9.36 -4.97
N ILE A 289 -4.25 9.96 -4.89
CA ILE A 289 -4.00 11.17 -4.12
C ILE A 289 -4.08 12.36 -5.06
N LEU A 290 -4.96 13.31 -4.79
CA LEU A 290 -5.11 14.54 -5.57
C LEU A 290 -3.97 15.50 -5.21
N VAL A 291 -3.04 15.68 -6.15
CA VAL A 291 -1.84 16.48 -5.93
C VAL A 291 -2.06 17.94 -6.32
N ASP A 292 -2.67 18.15 -7.47
CA ASP A 292 -2.96 19.50 -7.99
C ASP A 292 -4.26 19.46 -8.81
N ARG A 293 -5.02 20.55 -8.76
CA ARG A 293 -6.28 20.72 -9.48
C ARG A 293 -6.34 22.12 -10.08
N ARG A 294 -6.62 22.19 -11.35
CA ARG A 294 -6.82 23.45 -12.05
C ARG A 294 -8.10 23.43 -12.84
N GLU A 295 -8.88 24.49 -12.69
CA GLU A 295 -10.17 24.65 -13.36
C GLU A 295 -10.08 25.68 -14.49
N GLY A 296 -10.85 25.46 -15.57
CA GLY A 296 -10.94 26.40 -16.68
C GLY A 296 -9.69 26.51 -17.55
N VAL A 297 -8.77 25.58 -17.46
CA VAL A 297 -7.54 25.55 -18.26
C VAL A 297 -7.77 24.97 -19.66
N LEU A 298 -6.97 25.43 -20.63
CA LEU A 298 -6.98 24.87 -21.98
C LEU A 298 -6.28 23.53 -21.97
N LYS A 299 -6.95 22.46 -22.41
CA LYS A 299 -6.44 21.10 -22.37
C LYS A 299 -6.46 20.43 -23.73
N VAL A 300 -5.43 19.62 -23.99
CA VAL A 300 -5.29 18.81 -25.19
C VAL A 300 -5.15 17.34 -24.83
N PRO A 301 -5.70 16.40 -25.61
CA PRO A 301 -5.51 14.99 -25.36
C PRO A 301 -4.04 14.60 -25.42
N ASN A 302 -3.59 13.73 -24.49
CA ASN A 302 -2.20 13.24 -24.43
C ASN A 302 -1.77 12.52 -25.73
N ALA A 303 -2.74 11.98 -26.48
CA ALA A 303 -2.49 11.37 -27.78
C ALA A 303 -1.98 12.40 -28.82
N ALA A 304 -2.41 13.68 -28.74
CA ALA A 304 -1.95 14.72 -29.64
C ALA A 304 -0.47 15.07 -29.45
N LEU A 305 0.04 14.95 -28.22
CA LEU A 305 1.46 15.19 -27.90
C LEU A 305 2.38 14.07 -28.40
N ARG A 306 1.82 12.90 -28.63
CA ARG A 306 2.56 11.72 -29.09
C ARG A 306 2.52 11.57 -30.62
N PHE A 307 1.62 12.29 -31.30
CA PHE A 307 1.46 12.21 -32.72
C PHE A 307 2.64 12.87 -33.45
N LYS A 308 3.21 12.15 -34.43
CA LYS A 308 4.20 12.67 -35.38
C LYS A 308 3.68 12.40 -36.79
N PRO A 309 3.60 13.39 -37.68
CA PRO A 309 3.17 13.15 -39.06
C PRO A 309 4.17 12.24 -39.78
N PRO A 310 3.70 11.36 -40.65
CA PRO A 310 4.58 10.57 -41.49
C PRO A 310 5.37 11.48 -42.46
N SER A 311 6.65 11.21 -42.65
CA SER A 311 7.48 11.89 -43.65
C SER A 311 6.95 11.66 -45.05
N PRO A 312 7.10 12.61 -46.02
CA PRO A 312 6.70 12.44 -47.39
C PRO A 312 7.33 11.24 -48.07
N ASP A 313 8.48 10.78 -47.63
CA ASP A 313 9.27 9.66 -48.17
C ASP A 313 8.99 8.32 -47.50
N GLY A 314 8.01 8.19 -46.63
CA GLY A 314 7.58 6.93 -46.00
C GLY A 314 8.53 6.30 -45.04
N GLU A 315 9.68 6.90 -44.75
CA GLU A 315 10.56 6.47 -43.66
C GLU A 315 10.07 7.05 -42.32
N PRO A 316 9.93 6.22 -41.29
CA PRO A 316 9.73 6.74 -39.96
C PRO A 316 10.99 7.57 -39.63
N LEU A 317 10.81 8.88 -39.40
CA LEU A 317 11.88 9.71 -38.86
C LEU A 317 12.47 8.96 -37.67
N ALA A 318 13.67 8.35 -37.93
CA ALA A 318 14.42 7.65 -36.93
C ALA A 318 14.50 8.53 -35.72
N ALA A 319 14.41 7.91 -34.53
CA ALA A 319 14.50 8.53 -33.23
C ALA A 319 15.67 9.54 -33.18
N GLN A 320 15.43 10.73 -33.70
CA GLN A 320 16.30 11.85 -33.38
C GLN A 320 16.10 12.12 -31.89
N GLU A 321 17.19 11.98 -31.19
CA GLU A 321 17.47 12.25 -29.79
C GLU A 321 16.41 13.13 -29.12
N LYS A 322 16.13 12.82 -27.86
CA LYS A 322 15.42 13.65 -26.88
C LYS A 322 16.03 15.05 -26.84
N THR A 323 15.86 15.82 -27.90
CA THR A 323 16.17 17.24 -27.90
C THR A 323 15.13 17.88 -26.99
N ARG A 324 15.60 18.52 -25.94
CA ARG A 324 14.85 19.42 -25.04
C ARG A 324 14.30 20.63 -25.80
N GLY A 325 13.50 20.38 -26.86
CA GLY A 325 12.75 21.42 -27.58
C GLY A 325 11.34 21.56 -26.99
N PRO A 326 10.65 22.68 -27.25
CA PRO A 326 9.26 22.85 -26.85
C PRO A 326 8.41 21.72 -27.44
N SER A 327 7.48 21.18 -26.66
CA SER A 327 6.56 20.16 -27.13
C SER A 327 5.75 20.73 -28.29
N GLN A 328 5.49 19.91 -29.32
CA GLN A 328 4.79 20.34 -30.53
C GLN A 328 3.51 19.55 -30.69
N ILE A 329 2.42 20.23 -30.99
CA ILE A 329 1.13 19.62 -31.36
C ILE A 329 0.82 19.94 -32.82
N TRP A 330 0.03 19.09 -33.44
CA TRP A 330 -0.35 19.25 -34.83
C TRP A 330 -1.83 19.60 -34.94
N ILE A 331 -2.10 20.79 -35.48
CA ILE A 331 -3.45 21.30 -35.74
C ILE A 331 -3.81 21.01 -37.19
N LEU A 332 -5.01 20.55 -37.41
CA LEU A 332 -5.58 20.37 -38.74
C LEU A 332 -6.50 21.55 -39.06
N ASP A 333 -6.02 22.46 -39.91
CA ASP A 333 -6.79 23.60 -40.38
C ASP A 333 -6.96 23.50 -41.90
N ASP A 334 -8.20 23.52 -42.38
CA ASP A 334 -8.56 23.38 -43.83
C ASP A 334 -7.82 22.26 -44.58
N GLY A 335 -7.58 21.14 -43.85
CA GLY A 335 -6.88 19.96 -44.43
C GLY A 335 -5.35 20.09 -44.51
N ARG A 336 -4.77 21.14 -43.93
CA ARG A 336 -3.33 21.36 -43.79
C ARG A 336 -2.89 21.10 -42.34
N LEU A 337 -1.78 20.38 -42.19
CA LEU A 337 -1.16 20.19 -40.91
C LEU A 337 -0.25 21.37 -40.57
N SER A 338 -0.52 22.02 -39.44
CA SER A 338 0.33 23.05 -38.86
C SER A 338 0.88 22.58 -37.54
N GLY A 339 2.21 22.58 -37.39
CA GLY A 339 2.89 22.26 -36.13
C GLY A 339 2.99 23.50 -35.25
N VAL A 340 2.39 23.47 -34.07
CA VAL A 340 2.43 24.58 -33.10
C VAL A 340 3.26 24.14 -31.90
N ALA A 341 4.27 24.96 -31.56
CA ALA A 341 5.05 24.77 -30.35
C ALA A 341 4.21 25.19 -29.12
N VAL A 342 4.19 24.33 -28.11
CA VAL A 342 3.40 24.56 -26.90
C VAL A 342 4.25 24.33 -25.66
N LYS A 343 3.98 25.10 -24.62
CA LYS A 343 4.50 24.89 -23.28
C LYS A 343 3.43 24.17 -22.47
N LEU A 344 3.78 23.00 -21.97
CA LEU A 344 2.88 22.14 -21.25
C LEU A 344 2.88 22.47 -19.76
N GLY A 345 1.71 22.33 -19.12
CA GLY A 345 1.50 22.47 -17.70
C GLY A 345 1.17 21.14 -17.04
N LEU A 346 0.10 21.15 -16.26
CA LEU A 346 -0.40 20.00 -15.54
C LEU A 346 -0.90 18.93 -16.51
N SER A 347 -0.63 17.67 -16.21
CA SER A 347 -1.08 16.53 -17.02
C SER A 347 -1.80 15.52 -16.14
N ASP A 348 -2.93 15.01 -16.63
CA ASP A 348 -3.63 13.86 -16.08
C ASP A 348 -3.47 12.63 -17.00
N GLU A 349 -4.27 11.59 -16.76
CA GLU A 349 -4.25 10.34 -17.53
C GLU A 349 -4.61 10.54 -19.01
N TYR A 350 -5.49 11.50 -19.34
CA TYR A 350 -6.07 11.68 -20.66
C TYR A 350 -5.68 13.00 -21.33
N PHE A 351 -5.47 14.05 -20.55
CA PHE A 351 -5.25 15.42 -21.03
C PHE A 351 -4.02 16.07 -20.42
N THR A 352 -3.47 17.05 -21.15
CA THR A 352 -2.39 17.92 -20.67
C THR A 352 -2.80 19.37 -20.88
N GLU A 353 -2.52 20.20 -19.87
CA GLU A 353 -2.69 21.65 -19.89
C GLU A 353 -1.73 22.30 -20.88
N VAL A 354 -2.21 23.28 -21.64
CA VAL A 354 -1.40 24.15 -22.48
C VAL A 354 -1.30 25.50 -21.79
N LEU A 355 -0.08 25.86 -21.35
CA LEU A 355 0.20 27.13 -20.68
C LEU A 355 0.47 28.25 -21.67
N GLU A 356 1.26 27.97 -22.72
CA GLU A 356 1.65 28.90 -23.76
C GLU A 356 1.61 28.21 -25.12
N GLY A 357 1.14 28.88 -26.15
CA GLY A 357 1.04 28.41 -27.54
C GLY A 357 -0.09 29.08 -28.31
N ASP A 358 0.01 29.14 -29.63
CA ASP A 358 -1.08 29.67 -30.46
C ASP A 358 -2.15 28.61 -30.71
N VAL A 359 -2.86 28.26 -29.63
CA VAL A 359 -3.90 27.23 -29.60
C VAL A 359 -5.17 27.81 -29.01
N LYS A 360 -6.27 27.68 -29.73
CA LYS A 360 -7.58 28.23 -29.32
C LYS A 360 -8.55 27.11 -29.00
N GLU A 361 -9.48 27.39 -28.10
CA GLU A 361 -10.59 26.50 -27.79
C GLU A 361 -11.38 26.15 -29.06
N GLY A 362 -11.76 24.89 -29.22
CA GLY A 362 -12.47 24.39 -30.39
C GLY A 362 -11.60 24.02 -31.60
N GLN A 363 -10.29 24.32 -31.60
CA GLN A 363 -9.39 23.87 -32.67
C GLN A 363 -9.24 22.35 -32.68
N SER A 364 -9.09 21.78 -33.89
CA SER A 364 -8.94 20.34 -34.10
C SER A 364 -7.47 19.94 -34.04
N VAL A 365 -7.03 19.28 -32.96
CA VAL A 365 -5.69 18.70 -32.83
C VAL A 365 -5.67 17.27 -33.33
N VAL A 366 -4.59 16.86 -34.00
CA VAL A 366 -4.45 15.51 -34.54
C VAL A 366 -3.98 14.56 -33.44
N VAL A 367 -4.75 13.49 -33.23
CA VAL A 367 -4.48 12.45 -32.22
C VAL A 367 -4.00 11.13 -32.84
N GLY A 368 -4.07 11.01 -34.16
CA GLY A 368 -3.62 9.79 -34.86
C GLY A 368 -3.96 9.77 -36.34
N LEU A 369 -3.52 8.73 -37.02
CA LEU A 369 -3.91 8.46 -38.40
C LEU A 369 -5.26 7.73 -38.41
N GLY A 370 -6.19 8.19 -39.25
CA GLY A 370 -7.42 7.48 -39.51
C GLY A 370 -7.13 6.21 -40.31
N THR A 371 -7.52 5.06 -39.81
CA THR A 371 -7.55 3.83 -40.59
C THR A 371 -8.68 3.94 -41.62
N ARG A 372 -8.42 3.71 -42.90
CA ARG A 372 -9.49 3.50 -43.88
C ARG A 372 -10.36 2.38 -43.35
N ASP A 373 -11.59 2.71 -43.01
CA ASP A 373 -12.59 1.76 -42.55
C ASP A 373 -12.81 0.73 -43.64
N GLY A 374 -12.29 -0.45 -43.42
CA GLY A 374 -12.52 -1.63 -44.24
C GLY A 374 -13.93 -2.19 -44.02
N SER A 375 -14.94 -1.33 -44.17
CA SER A 375 -16.34 -1.75 -44.14
C SER A 375 -16.71 -2.46 -45.46
N ARG A 376 -16.09 -3.63 -45.68
CA ARG A 376 -16.57 -4.64 -46.65
C ARG A 376 -15.86 -5.98 -46.39
N ARG A 377 -16.18 -6.68 -45.33
CA ARG A 377 -16.06 -8.14 -45.23
C ARG A 377 -16.61 -8.70 -43.95
N SER A 378 -17.93 -8.63 -43.82
CA SER A 378 -18.64 -9.50 -42.86
C SER A 378 -20.01 -9.88 -43.40
N GLN A 379 -20.02 -10.50 -44.59
CA GLN A 379 -21.14 -11.31 -45.05
C GLN A 379 -20.58 -12.32 -46.06
N GLN A 380 -20.21 -13.50 -45.56
CA GLN A 380 -20.37 -14.79 -46.19
C GLN A 380 -19.47 -15.82 -45.51
N GLY A 381 -20.11 -16.82 -44.93
CA GLY A 381 -19.40 -17.99 -44.45
C GLY A 381 -19.95 -18.60 -43.14
N SER A 382 -21.26 -18.77 -43.03
CA SER A 382 -21.81 -19.77 -42.13
C SER A 382 -21.66 -21.16 -42.74
N GLY A 383 -20.51 -21.78 -42.51
CA GLY A 383 -20.28 -23.20 -42.75
C GLY A 383 -20.44 -23.97 -41.44
N PRO A 384 -21.06 -25.17 -41.48
CA PRO A 384 -21.35 -25.91 -40.27
C PRO A 384 -20.07 -26.53 -39.66
N PHE A 385 -19.88 -26.30 -38.37
CA PHE A 385 -18.81 -26.92 -37.58
C PHE A 385 -18.95 -28.45 -37.57
N PRO A 386 -17.89 -29.24 -37.75
CA PRO A 386 -17.90 -30.67 -37.52
C PRO A 386 -17.86 -30.93 -35.99
N ARG A 387 -18.79 -31.77 -35.52
CA ARG A 387 -18.85 -32.26 -34.12
C ARG A 387 -17.62 -33.13 -33.81
N PRO A 388 -16.94 -32.95 -32.70
CA PRO A 388 -15.91 -33.87 -32.25
C PRO A 388 -16.55 -35.19 -31.77
N ARG A 389 -16.06 -36.31 -32.29
CA ARG A 389 -16.33 -37.65 -31.79
C ARG A 389 -15.62 -37.81 -30.43
N GLY A 390 -16.39 -38.14 -29.41
CA GLY A 390 -15.85 -38.53 -28.10
C GLY A 390 -15.15 -39.89 -28.16
N PRO A 391 -14.13 -40.12 -27.32
CA PRO A 391 -13.51 -41.42 -27.20
C PRO A 391 -14.42 -42.35 -26.38
N ARG A 392 -14.58 -43.57 -26.91
CA ARG A 392 -15.05 -44.74 -26.15
C ARG A 392 -13.86 -45.21 -25.27
N PHE A 393 -14.03 -45.22 -23.98
CA PHE A 393 -13.83 -46.35 -23.05
C PHE A 393 -14.27 -45.89 -21.68
#